data_9a92d0551cc6d41c415e09d0a2de7fbf
#
_entry.id   9a92d0551cc6d41c415e09d0a2de7fbf
#
_cell.length_a   1.000
_cell.length_b   1.000
_cell.length_c   1.000
_cell.angle_alpha   90.00
_cell.angle_beta   90.00
_cell.angle_gamma   90.00
#
_symmetry.space_group_name_H-M   'P 1'
#
loop_
_entity.id
_entity.type
_entity.pdbx_description
1 polymer ?
#
loop_
_entity_poly.entity_id
_entity_poly.type
_entity_poly.pdbx_seq_one_letter_code
_entity_poly.pdbx_strand_id
1 'polypeptide(L)'
;MTEDDFRTYIAAFNARDFAGFSKFYADDVEFNLGDRKQIVGAAGIVAFYTGVFEHIAEELDILDLIVAPDGAALHSRTKFTTIKDWPDFELWPTMVGDVRIVESINMYRTAGGKIVKILSGRFSSK
;
A
#
# COMPACT_ATOMS: atom_id res chain seq x y z
N MET A 1 0.66 11.13 13.26
CA MET A 1 1.18 11.42 11.91
C MET A 1 0.46 12.61 11.33
N THR A 2 1.21 13.53 10.78
CA THR A 2 0.70 14.71 10.08
C THR A 2 0.39 14.39 8.62
N GLU A 3 -0.21 15.36 7.90
CA GLU A 3 -0.39 15.24 6.45
C GLU A 3 0.96 15.05 5.76
N ASP A 4 1.99 15.81 6.17
CA ASP A 4 3.33 15.68 5.60
C ASP A 4 3.93 14.30 5.85
N ASP A 5 3.68 13.70 7.01
CA ASP A 5 4.11 12.33 7.30
C ASP A 5 3.49 11.32 6.32
N PHE A 6 2.19 11.44 6.06
CA PHE A 6 1.52 10.55 5.10
C PHE A 6 2.04 10.76 3.68
N ARG A 7 2.28 11.99 3.26
CA ARG A 7 2.85 12.26 1.93
C ARG A 7 4.27 11.72 1.81
N THR A 8 5.08 11.85 2.85
CA THR A 8 6.42 11.27 2.91
C THR A 8 6.37 9.74 2.85
N TYR A 9 5.45 9.13 3.57
CA TYR A 9 5.21 7.70 3.56
C TYR A 9 4.88 7.18 2.14
N ILE A 10 3.94 7.83 1.45
CA ILE A 10 3.55 7.44 0.10
C ILE A 10 4.70 7.69 -0.90
N ALA A 11 5.44 8.79 -0.77
CA ALA A 11 6.58 9.06 -1.63
C ALA A 11 7.67 7.99 -1.48
N ALA A 12 7.95 7.57 -0.25
CA ALA A 12 8.90 6.49 0.03
C ALA A 12 8.42 5.15 -0.55
N PHE A 13 7.13 4.86 -0.44
CA PHE A 13 6.53 3.68 -1.05
C PHE A 13 6.71 3.68 -2.57
N ASN A 14 6.40 4.78 -3.23
CA ASN A 14 6.56 4.93 -4.68
C ASN A 14 8.03 4.83 -5.10
N ALA A 15 8.95 5.28 -4.26
CA ALA A 15 10.40 5.17 -4.51
C ALA A 15 10.96 3.78 -4.17
N ARG A 16 10.13 2.88 -3.66
CA ARG A 16 10.55 1.54 -3.16
C ARG A 16 11.60 1.63 -2.06
N ASP A 17 11.55 2.71 -1.30
CA ASP A 17 12.41 2.93 -0.15
C ASP A 17 11.81 2.21 1.07
N PHE A 18 12.15 0.94 1.24
CA PHE A 18 11.58 0.10 2.29
C PHE A 18 11.83 0.68 3.69
N ALA A 19 13.03 1.14 3.98
CA ALA A 19 13.32 1.77 5.26
C ALA A 19 12.50 3.05 5.44
N GLY A 20 12.35 3.84 4.38
CA GLY A 20 11.61 5.10 4.38
C GLY A 20 10.12 4.94 4.64
N PHE A 21 9.47 3.90 4.10
CA PHE A 21 8.03 3.72 4.37
C PHE A 21 7.76 2.80 5.55
N SER A 22 8.59 1.76 5.79
CA SER A 22 8.33 0.81 6.86
C SER A 22 8.53 1.41 8.26
N LYS A 23 9.32 2.46 8.38
CA LYS A 23 9.50 3.16 9.67
C LYS A 23 8.22 3.73 10.25
N PHE A 24 7.19 3.94 9.40
CA PHE A 24 5.90 4.45 9.85
C PHE A 24 4.97 3.36 10.42
N TYR A 25 5.31 2.08 10.27
CA TYR A 25 4.50 0.99 10.80
C TYR A 25 4.84 0.68 12.26
N ALA A 26 3.81 0.44 13.05
CA ALA A 26 3.99 -0.25 14.33
C ALA A 26 4.46 -1.68 14.06
N ASP A 27 5.18 -2.28 15.02
CA ASP A 27 5.72 -3.65 14.86
C ASP A 27 4.61 -4.68 14.58
N ASP A 28 3.42 -4.48 15.15
CA ASP A 28 2.26 -5.35 15.06
C ASP A 28 1.17 -4.81 14.15
N VAL A 29 1.49 -3.92 13.22
CA VAL A 29 0.53 -3.32 12.30
C VAL A 29 -0.31 -4.38 11.59
N GLU A 30 -1.61 -4.11 11.46
CA GLU A 30 -2.55 -4.96 10.73
C GLU A 30 -2.86 -4.33 9.38
N PHE A 31 -2.56 -5.05 8.30
CA PHE A 31 -2.79 -4.60 6.94
C PHE A 31 -3.81 -5.52 6.25
N ASN A 32 -4.94 -4.95 5.85
CA ASN A 32 -6.02 -5.67 5.20
C ASN A 32 -6.19 -5.19 3.76
N LEU A 33 -5.99 -6.10 2.82
CA LEU A 33 -6.24 -5.89 1.38
C LEU A 33 -7.66 -6.37 1.05
N GLY A 34 -8.65 -5.53 1.33
CA GLY A 34 -10.06 -5.91 1.27
C GLY A 34 -10.31 -7.09 2.19
N ASP A 35 -11.04 -8.08 1.69
CA ASP A 35 -11.26 -9.37 2.36
C ASP A 35 -10.35 -10.48 1.80
N ARG A 36 -9.39 -10.12 0.94
CA ARG A 36 -8.60 -11.08 0.16
C ARG A 36 -7.33 -11.53 0.86
N LYS A 37 -6.73 -10.65 1.66
CA LYS A 37 -5.47 -10.92 2.34
C LYS A 37 -5.32 -10.04 3.57
N GLN A 38 -4.85 -10.65 4.65
CA GLN A 38 -4.44 -9.93 5.85
C GLN A 38 -2.97 -10.21 6.11
N ILE A 39 -2.22 -9.15 6.38
CA ILE A 39 -0.80 -9.22 6.76
C ILE A 39 -0.66 -8.56 8.12
N VAL A 40 -0.01 -9.24 9.05
CA VAL A 40 0.25 -8.72 10.39
C VAL A 40 1.75 -8.52 10.58
N GLY A 41 2.11 -7.33 11.06
CA GLY A 41 3.48 -6.96 11.36
C GLY A 41 4.19 -6.22 10.24
N ALA A 42 5.04 -5.27 10.64
CA ALA A 42 5.83 -4.48 9.70
C ALA A 42 6.73 -5.35 8.82
N ALA A 43 7.36 -6.38 9.41
CA ALA A 43 8.20 -7.32 8.67
C ALA A 43 7.41 -8.10 7.62
N GLY A 44 6.16 -8.46 7.91
CA GLY A 44 5.27 -9.14 6.96
C GLY A 44 4.93 -8.25 5.76
N ILE A 45 4.68 -6.97 5.98
CA ILE A 45 4.41 -6.00 4.90
C ILE A 45 5.64 -5.83 4.01
N VAL A 46 6.82 -5.70 4.59
CA VAL A 46 8.08 -5.58 3.84
C VAL A 46 8.32 -6.83 2.99
N ALA A 47 8.11 -8.02 3.56
CA ALA A 47 8.26 -9.29 2.84
C ALA A 47 7.27 -9.39 1.66
N PHE A 48 6.02 -8.98 1.88
CA PHE A 48 5.00 -8.99 0.83
C PHE A 48 5.39 -8.07 -0.33
N TYR A 49 5.75 -6.83 -0.05
CA TYR A 49 6.11 -5.87 -1.10
C TYR A 49 7.48 -6.16 -1.74
N THR A 50 8.39 -6.83 -1.05
CA THR A 50 9.62 -7.33 -1.67
C THR A 50 9.29 -8.25 -2.85
N GLY A 51 8.36 -9.18 -2.66
CA GLY A 51 7.87 -10.05 -3.73
C GLY A 51 7.11 -9.30 -4.82
N VAL A 52 6.18 -8.40 -4.42
CA VAL A 52 5.39 -7.62 -5.38
C VAL A 52 6.29 -6.78 -6.26
N PHE A 53 7.25 -6.05 -5.71
CA PHE A 53 8.09 -5.13 -6.47
C PHE A 53 9.11 -5.82 -7.37
N GLU A 54 9.38 -7.11 -7.17
CA GLU A 54 10.17 -7.91 -8.12
C GLU A 54 9.43 -8.15 -9.43
N HIS A 55 8.10 -8.15 -9.39
CA HIS A 55 7.24 -8.52 -10.52
C HIS A 55 6.44 -7.37 -11.08
N ILE A 56 6.11 -6.39 -10.25
CA ILE A 56 5.16 -5.33 -10.58
C ILE A 56 5.73 -3.97 -10.19
N ALA A 57 5.73 -3.05 -11.17
CA ALA A 57 5.97 -1.63 -10.89
C ALA A 57 4.65 -1.02 -10.44
N GLU A 58 4.59 -0.57 -9.19
CA GLU A 58 3.41 -0.01 -8.56
C GLU A 58 3.63 1.47 -8.26
N GLU A 59 2.73 2.31 -8.78
CA GLU A 59 2.81 3.77 -8.62
C GLU A 59 1.46 4.27 -8.13
N LEU A 60 1.46 4.91 -6.97
CA LEU A 60 0.27 5.38 -6.28
C LEU A 60 0.20 6.89 -6.33
N ASP A 61 -0.92 7.41 -6.87
CA ASP A 61 -1.23 8.84 -6.86
C ASP A 61 -2.23 9.15 -5.74
N ILE A 62 -1.95 10.19 -4.97
CA ILE A 62 -2.87 10.72 -3.97
C ILE A 62 -3.88 11.60 -4.68
N LEU A 63 -5.15 11.18 -4.70
CA LEU A 63 -6.24 11.98 -5.25
C LEU A 63 -6.88 12.87 -4.19
N ASP A 64 -7.01 12.34 -2.97
CA ASP A 64 -7.52 13.09 -1.82
C ASP A 64 -6.96 12.47 -0.55
N LEU A 65 -6.65 13.31 0.44
CA LEU A 65 -6.07 12.89 1.71
C LEU A 65 -6.69 13.73 2.84
N ILE A 66 -7.31 13.05 3.80
CA ILE A 66 -7.87 13.65 5.00
C ILE A 66 -7.13 13.07 6.19
N VAL A 67 -6.56 13.93 7.04
CA VAL A 67 -5.78 13.51 8.20
C VAL A 67 -6.45 13.98 9.48
N ALA A 68 -6.54 13.08 10.44
CA ALA A 68 -7.04 13.32 11.79
C ALA A 68 -5.96 12.96 12.81
N PRO A 69 -6.15 13.32 14.11
CA PRO A 69 -5.15 13.01 15.14
C PRO A 69 -4.85 11.52 15.30
N ASP A 70 -5.79 10.64 15.00
CA ASP A 70 -5.70 9.19 15.19
C ASP A 70 -5.82 8.38 13.90
N GLY A 71 -5.69 9.03 12.74
CA GLY A 71 -5.76 8.30 11.48
C GLY A 71 -5.84 9.19 10.25
N ALA A 72 -6.10 8.56 9.12
CA ALA A 72 -6.26 9.25 7.85
C ALA A 72 -7.14 8.44 6.91
N ALA A 73 -7.76 9.13 5.95
CA ALA A 73 -8.43 8.52 4.82
C ALA A 73 -7.73 8.97 3.54
N LEU A 74 -7.41 8.04 2.67
CA LEU A 74 -6.70 8.27 1.42
C LEU A 74 -7.53 7.73 0.26
N HIS A 75 -7.92 8.61 -0.65
CA HIS A 75 -8.42 8.23 -1.97
C HIS A 75 -7.23 8.21 -2.92
N SER A 76 -6.94 7.06 -3.49
CA SER A 76 -5.76 6.86 -4.32
C SER A 76 -6.10 6.21 -5.65
N ARG A 77 -5.25 6.46 -6.63
CA ARG A 77 -5.21 5.73 -7.91
C ARG A 77 -3.85 5.07 -8.01
N THR A 78 -3.85 3.76 -8.19
CA THR A 78 -2.60 3.00 -8.32
C THR A 78 -2.52 2.38 -9.71
N LYS A 79 -1.38 2.59 -10.38
CA LYS A 79 -1.06 1.95 -11.64
C LYS A 79 -0.10 0.80 -11.36
N PHE A 80 -0.51 -0.39 -11.76
CA PHE A 80 0.29 -1.61 -11.68
C PHE A 80 0.76 -1.96 -13.09
N THR A 81 2.07 -1.99 -13.31
CA THR A 81 2.66 -2.46 -14.57
C THR A 81 3.49 -3.69 -14.28
N THR A 82 3.12 -4.81 -14.88
CA THR A 82 3.85 -6.06 -14.65
C THR A 82 5.14 -6.06 -15.46
N ILE A 83 6.25 -6.26 -14.76
CA ILE A 83 7.61 -6.25 -15.33
C ILE A 83 8.24 -7.65 -15.37
N LYS A 84 7.64 -8.62 -14.71
CA LYS A 84 8.05 -10.01 -14.70
C LYS A 84 6.80 -10.89 -14.56
N ASP A 85 6.71 -11.96 -15.35
CA ASP A 85 5.56 -12.86 -15.32
C ASP A 85 5.31 -13.40 -13.91
N TRP A 86 4.04 -13.38 -13.50
CA TRP A 86 3.61 -13.90 -12.21
C TRP A 86 2.27 -14.60 -12.35
N PRO A 87 2.24 -15.76 -13.02
CA PRO A 87 0.97 -16.44 -13.33
C PRO A 87 0.27 -17.02 -12.10
N ASP A 88 1.01 -17.25 -11.02
CA ASP A 88 0.49 -17.82 -9.78
C ASP A 88 0.37 -16.78 -8.63
N PHE A 89 0.38 -15.48 -8.96
CA PHE A 89 0.17 -14.45 -7.95
C PHE A 89 -1.22 -14.63 -7.30
N GLU A 90 -1.24 -14.74 -5.97
CA GLU A 90 -2.45 -15.05 -5.21
C GLU A 90 -3.56 -13.99 -5.33
N LEU A 91 -3.21 -12.71 -5.61
CA LEU A 91 -4.20 -11.64 -5.74
C LEU A 91 -4.76 -11.54 -7.16
N TRP A 92 -3.90 -11.69 -8.18
CA TRP A 92 -4.30 -11.80 -9.59
C TRP A 92 -3.14 -12.33 -10.42
N PRO A 93 -3.39 -13.31 -11.29
CA PRO A 93 -2.37 -13.75 -12.25
C PRO A 93 -2.03 -12.62 -13.22
N THR A 94 -0.74 -12.44 -13.52
CA THR A 94 -0.32 -11.35 -14.38
C THR A 94 0.95 -11.71 -15.17
N MET A 95 1.10 -11.08 -16.34
CA MET A 95 2.21 -11.32 -17.27
C MET A 95 2.85 -10.00 -17.64
N VAL A 96 4.12 -10.04 -18.06
CA VAL A 96 4.86 -8.85 -18.50
C VAL A 96 4.03 -8.04 -19.51
N GLY A 97 3.95 -6.75 -19.27
CA GLY A 97 3.22 -5.80 -20.11
C GLY A 97 1.78 -5.55 -19.68
N ASP A 98 1.23 -6.37 -18.77
CA ASP A 98 -0.10 -6.10 -18.23
C ASP A 98 -0.08 -4.80 -17.44
N VAL A 99 -1.12 -3.97 -17.66
CA VAL A 99 -1.33 -2.72 -16.94
C VAL A 99 -2.71 -2.77 -16.29
N ARG A 100 -2.75 -2.44 -15.01
CA ARG A 100 -3.99 -2.38 -14.24
C ARG A 100 -4.04 -1.09 -13.47
N ILE A 101 -5.17 -0.39 -13.52
CA ILE A 101 -5.40 0.85 -12.78
C ILE A 101 -6.52 0.60 -11.78
N VAL A 102 -6.25 0.88 -10.51
CA VAL A 102 -7.18 0.64 -9.41
C VAL A 102 -7.36 1.93 -8.62
N GLU A 103 -8.61 2.33 -8.40
CA GLU A 103 -8.94 3.36 -7.42
C GLU A 103 -9.37 2.70 -6.13
N SER A 104 -8.84 3.20 -5.01
CA SER A 104 -9.07 2.65 -3.68
C SER A 104 -9.35 3.75 -2.67
N ILE A 105 -10.08 3.40 -1.64
CA ILE A 105 -10.17 4.17 -0.41
C ILE A 105 -9.43 3.38 0.66
N ASN A 106 -8.44 4.01 1.24
CA ASN A 106 -7.63 3.39 2.29
C ASN A 106 -7.87 4.14 3.59
N MET A 107 -8.14 3.40 4.66
CA MET A 107 -8.25 3.98 5.99
C MET A 107 -7.06 3.54 6.83
N TYR A 108 -6.38 4.52 7.42
CA TYR A 108 -5.27 4.30 8.33
C TYR A 108 -5.67 4.66 9.74
N ARG A 109 -5.33 3.81 10.71
CA ARG A 109 -5.40 4.17 12.13
C ARG A 109 -3.98 4.30 12.65
N THR A 110 -3.75 5.32 13.47
CA THR A 110 -2.42 5.61 14.03
C THR A 110 -2.47 5.70 15.54
N ALA A 111 -1.36 5.33 16.17
CA ALA A 111 -1.16 5.49 17.61
C ALA A 111 0.34 5.65 17.85
N GLY A 112 0.72 6.59 18.72
CA GLY A 112 2.12 6.84 19.06
C GLY A 112 2.98 7.23 17.85
N GLY A 113 2.41 7.92 16.87
CA GLY A 113 3.12 8.33 15.66
C GLY A 113 3.36 7.20 14.64
N LYS A 114 2.72 6.04 14.84
CA LYS A 114 2.86 4.87 13.96
C LYS A 114 1.52 4.44 13.40
N ILE A 115 1.53 3.83 12.21
CA ILE A 115 0.35 3.20 11.63
C ILE A 115 0.14 1.85 12.32
N VAL A 116 -1.03 1.63 12.91
CA VAL A 116 -1.37 0.38 13.62
C VAL A 116 -2.35 -0.47 12.83
N LYS A 117 -3.12 0.12 11.91
CA LYS A 117 -4.09 -0.60 11.10
C LYS A 117 -4.29 0.09 9.76
N ILE A 118 -4.38 -0.70 8.70
CA ILE A 118 -4.70 -0.25 7.35
C ILE A 118 -5.85 -1.10 6.81
N LEU A 119 -6.92 -0.44 6.37
CA LEU A 119 -7.99 -1.06 5.60
C LEU A 119 -7.90 -0.50 4.18
N SER A 120 -7.61 -1.37 3.21
CA SER A 120 -7.56 -0.98 1.80
C SER A 120 -8.75 -1.56 1.06
N GLY A 121 -9.60 -0.70 0.52
CA GLY A 121 -10.79 -1.09 -0.21
C GLY A 121 -10.77 -0.53 -1.63
N ARG A 122 -10.84 -1.42 -2.61
CA ARG A 122 -10.95 -1.03 -4.01
C ARG A 122 -12.40 -0.74 -4.36
N PHE A 123 -12.68 0.38 -5.04
CA PHE A 123 -14.03 0.67 -5.53
C PHE A 123 -14.09 0.79 -7.05
N SER A 124 -12.97 0.90 -7.75
CA SER A 124 -12.91 0.92 -9.21
C SER A 124 -11.65 0.23 -9.69
N SER A 125 -11.76 -0.54 -10.78
CA SER A 125 -10.62 -1.25 -11.38
C SER A 125 -10.78 -1.27 -12.90
N LYS A 126 -9.70 -0.94 -13.59
CA LYS A 126 -9.66 -0.91 -15.08
C LYS A 126 -8.47 -1.67 -15.64
#